data_5647b45b15a0f0ce3539e0b8ea9bb745
#
_entry.id   5647b45b15a0f0ce3539e0b8ea9bb745
#
_cell.length_a   1.000
_cell.length_b   1.000
_cell.length_c   1.000
_cell.angle_alpha   90.00
_cell.angle_beta   90.00
_cell.angle_gamma   90.00
#
_symmetry.space_group_name_H-M   'P 1'
#
loop_
_entity.id
_entity.type
_entity.pdbx_description
1 polymer ?
#
loop_
_entity_poly.entity_id
_entity_poly.type
_entity_poly.pdbx_seq_one_letter_code
_entity_poly.pdbx_strand_id
1 'polypeptide(L)'
;SVARERATLSAVIAKAMEWDFLTTNPLKTLEKIKLPAARTRRYREEEIEKIVYVSGYAEYSPLTTSQSRVGAAFLFALETAMRAGEIVNLTWNYVDLTKRTAHLPKTKNGHPRTVPLTKKAVEILKHLEQIKTDEQGKVFQVESRNLDAIFRKIKTQAGLADADLHFHDTRREALTRLAKKLSVMDLAKVSGHRDISILQNTYYAPDIAELAQKLD
;
A
#
# COMPACT_ATOMS: atom_id res chain seq x y z
N SER A 1 -6.84 12.86 -15.37
CA SER A 1 -8.10 13.51 -14.97
C SER A 1 -7.90 15.02 -14.96
N VAL A 2 -8.96 15.77 -15.23
CA VAL A 2 -8.94 17.25 -15.27
C VAL A 2 -8.28 17.87 -14.04
N ALA A 3 -8.51 17.31 -12.85
CA ALA A 3 -7.87 17.78 -11.62
C ALA A 3 -6.33 17.62 -11.64
N ARG A 4 -5.81 16.53 -12.23
CA ARG A 4 -4.37 16.31 -12.36
C ARG A 4 -3.76 17.26 -13.41
N GLU A 5 -4.44 17.43 -14.52
CA GLU A 5 -4.01 18.35 -15.59
C GLU A 5 -3.97 19.79 -15.07
N ARG A 6 -5.02 20.20 -14.33
CA ARG A 6 -5.04 21.51 -13.66
C ARG A 6 -3.88 21.67 -12.65
N ALA A 7 -3.56 20.65 -11.86
CA ALA A 7 -2.45 20.71 -10.92
C ALA A 7 -1.10 20.87 -11.64
N THR A 8 -0.89 20.13 -12.75
CA THR A 8 0.31 20.25 -13.58
C THR A 8 0.40 21.66 -14.20
N LEU A 9 -0.69 22.14 -14.78
CA LEU A 9 -0.74 23.49 -15.37
C LEU A 9 -0.49 24.57 -14.31
N SER A 10 -1.05 24.42 -13.11
CA SER A 10 -0.82 25.35 -12.00
C SER A 10 0.65 25.40 -11.60
N ALA A 11 1.36 24.27 -11.61
CA ALA A 11 2.80 24.23 -11.33
C ALA A 11 3.61 24.93 -12.43
N VAL A 12 3.26 24.73 -13.70
CA VAL A 12 3.91 25.42 -14.84
C VAL A 12 3.70 26.93 -14.75
N ILE A 13 2.47 27.38 -14.47
CA ILE A 13 2.13 28.81 -14.32
C ILE A 13 2.90 29.41 -13.13
N ALA A 14 3.00 28.69 -12.01
CA ALA A 14 3.79 29.16 -10.88
C ALA A 14 5.27 29.38 -11.24
N LYS A 15 5.85 28.50 -12.05
CA LYS A 15 7.22 28.66 -12.57
C LYS A 15 7.33 29.82 -13.58
N ALA A 16 6.34 30.00 -14.45
CA ALA A 16 6.32 31.14 -15.37
C ALA A 16 6.23 32.49 -14.63
N MET A 17 5.51 32.51 -13.50
CA MET A 17 5.49 33.71 -12.63
C MET A 17 6.81 33.92 -11.89
N GLU A 18 7.46 32.85 -11.42
CA GLU A 18 8.78 32.91 -10.80
C GLU A 18 9.86 33.45 -11.77
N TRP A 19 9.68 33.19 -13.06
CA TRP A 19 10.60 33.67 -14.12
C TRP A 19 10.13 34.93 -14.81
N ASP A 20 9.18 35.68 -14.23
CA ASP A 20 8.63 36.93 -14.73
C ASP A 20 7.98 36.88 -16.14
N PHE A 21 7.64 35.64 -16.63
CA PHE A 21 6.88 35.50 -17.88
C PHE A 21 5.39 35.81 -17.72
N LEU A 22 4.86 35.74 -16.49
CA LEU A 22 3.47 36.04 -16.15
C LEU A 22 3.42 36.84 -14.85
N THR A 23 2.60 37.87 -14.83
CA THR A 23 2.37 38.71 -13.63
C THR A 23 1.21 38.15 -12.76
N THR A 24 0.29 37.41 -13.35
CA THR A 24 -0.89 36.90 -12.66
C THR A 24 -1.16 35.45 -13.02
N ASN A 25 -1.78 34.72 -12.09
CA ASN A 25 -2.16 33.32 -12.33
C ASN A 25 -3.58 33.26 -12.92
N PRO A 26 -3.76 32.92 -14.21
CA PRO A 26 -5.08 32.86 -14.85
C PRO A 26 -5.98 31.75 -14.31
N LEU A 27 -5.42 30.77 -13.57
CA LEU A 27 -6.22 29.69 -12.97
C LEU A 27 -6.89 30.10 -11.65
N LYS A 28 -6.55 31.25 -11.06
CA LYS A 28 -7.14 31.70 -9.79
C LYS A 28 -8.64 31.99 -9.90
N THR A 29 -9.09 32.42 -11.08
CA THR A 29 -10.50 32.74 -11.35
C THR A 29 -11.34 31.52 -11.67
N LEU A 30 -10.72 30.37 -11.95
CA LEU A 30 -11.44 29.15 -12.29
C LEU A 30 -12.04 28.50 -11.04
N GLU A 31 -13.28 28.03 -11.18
CA GLU A 31 -13.95 27.27 -10.12
C GLU A 31 -13.12 26.06 -9.67
N LYS A 32 -13.14 25.78 -8.37
CA LYS A 32 -12.44 24.61 -7.83
C LYS A 32 -13.12 23.32 -8.31
N ILE A 33 -12.34 22.41 -8.88
CA ILE A 33 -12.83 21.09 -9.27
C ILE A 33 -13.22 20.33 -8.00
N LYS A 34 -14.49 19.92 -7.90
CA LYS A 34 -14.93 19.00 -6.84
C LYS A 34 -14.31 17.63 -7.10
N LEU A 35 -13.47 17.19 -6.19
CA LEU A 35 -12.93 15.85 -6.23
C LEU A 35 -13.97 14.85 -5.74
N PRO A 36 -14.04 13.64 -6.32
CA PRO A 36 -14.91 12.60 -5.78
C PRO A 36 -14.48 12.26 -4.34
N ALA A 37 -15.43 11.81 -3.54
CA ALA A 37 -15.17 11.34 -2.19
C ALA A 37 -14.06 10.26 -2.19
N ALA A 38 -13.25 10.24 -1.14
CA ALA A 38 -12.25 9.21 -0.99
C ALA A 38 -12.91 7.82 -0.95
N ARG A 39 -12.31 6.86 -1.66
CA ARG A 39 -12.83 5.49 -1.66
C ARG A 39 -12.82 4.93 -0.24
N THR A 40 -13.91 4.27 0.15
CA THR A 40 -14.06 3.64 1.47
C THR A 40 -14.03 2.11 1.40
N ARG A 41 -14.02 1.53 0.19
CA ARG A 41 -14.05 0.09 -0.06
C ARG A 41 -12.85 -0.61 0.63
N ARG A 42 -13.15 -1.67 1.34
CA ARG A 42 -12.20 -2.54 2.03
C ARG A 42 -12.38 -3.97 1.53
N TYR A 43 -11.36 -4.80 1.69
CA TYR A 43 -11.46 -6.24 1.42
C TYR A 43 -12.31 -6.92 2.49
N ARG A 44 -13.21 -7.82 2.06
CA ARG A 44 -13.88 -8.78 2.94
C ARG A 44 -13.01 -10.03 3.04
N GLU A 45 -13.13 -10.78 4.14
CA GLU A 45 -12.32 -11.99 4.34
C GLU A 45 -12.55 -13.03 3.22
N GLU A 46 -13.80 -13.26 2.83
CA GLU A 46 -14.14 -14.13 1.70
C GLU A 46 -13.50 -13.72 0.36
N GLU A 47 -13.32 -12.43 0.13
CA GLU A 47 -12.67 -11.91 -1.08
C GLU A 47 -11.15 -12.15 -1.03
N ILE A 48 -10.56 -12.02 0.16
CA ILE A 48 -9.15 -12.34 0.40
C ILE A 48 -8.91 -13.82 0.14
N GLU A 49 -9.73 -14.70 0.72
CA GLU A 49 -9.63 -16.16 0.55
C GLU A 49 -9.74 -16.55 -0.93
N LYS A 50 -10.72 -16.02 -1.67
CA LYS A 50 -10.88 -16.27 -3.11
C LYS A 50 -9.65 -15.82 -3.91
N ILE A 51 -9.13 -14.64 -3.63
CA ILE A 51 -7.94 -14.10 -4.31
C ILE A 51 -6.72 -14.99 -4.04
N VAL A 52 -6.52 -15.38 -2.78
CA VAL A 52 -5.41 -16.25 -2.37
C VAL A 52 -5.52 -17.62 -3.05
N TYR A 53 -6.69 -18.25 -2.98
CA TYR A 53 -6.94 -19.54 -3.61
C TYR A 53 -6.64 -19.52 -5.11
N VAL A 54 -7.22 -18.58 -5.83
CA VAL A 54 -7.04 -18.45 -7.28
C VAL A 54 -5.61 -18.07 -7.66
N SER A 55 -4.91 -17.33 -6.81
CA SER A 55 -3.51 -16.99 -7.06
C SER A 55 -2.59 -18.22 -7.09
N GLY A 56 -3.03 -19.34 -6.55
CA GLY A 56 -2.21 -20.53 -6.36
C GLY A 56 -1.17 -20.37 -5.25
N TYR A 57 -1.35 -19.37 -4.38
CA TYR A 57 -0.56 -19.29 -3.15
C TYR A 57 -1.07 -20.34 -2.17
N ALA A 58 -0.24 -21.31 -1.85
CA ALA A 58 -0.49 -22.28 -0.80
C ALA A 58 0.78 -22.40 0.05
N GLU A 59 0.60 -22.44 1.36
CA GLU A 59 1.67 -22.32 2.36
C GLU A 59 2.84 -23.31 2.19
N TYR A 60 2.55 -24.48 1.59
CA TYR A 60 3.52 -25.56 1.40
C TYR A 60 3.84 -25.84 -0.07
N SER A 61 3.36 -25.04 -1.00
CA SER A 61 3.59 -25.24 -2.43
C SER A 61 4.63 -24.27 -2.96
N PRO A 62 5.58 -24.71 -3.81
CA PRO A 62 6.60 -23.81 -4.36
C PRO A 62 5.99 -22.62 -5.12
N LEU A 63 6.48 -21.41 -4.84
CA LEU A 63 6.02 -20.17 -5.48
C LEU A 63 6.65 -19.96 -6.87
N THR A 64 6.48 -20.95 -7.76
CA THR A 64 7.14 -20.98 -9.07
C THR A 64 6.54 -20.01 -10.08
N THR A 65 5.26 -19.70 -9.96
CA THR A 65 4.55 -18.83 -10.93
C THR A 65 4.53 -17.37 -10.48
N SER A 66 4.53 -16.44 -11.42
CA SER A 66 4.33 -15.02 -11.10
C SER A 66 2.96 -14.77 -10.43
N GLN A 67 1.96 -15.60 -10.73
CA GLN A 67 0.62 -15.49 -10.13
C GLN A 67 0.65 -15.84 -8.64
N SER A 68 1.31 -16.94 -8.25
CA SER A 68 1.46 -17.33 -6.83
C SER A 68 2.31 -16.32 -6.05
N ARG A 69 3.35 -15.75 -6.68
CA ARG A 69 4.15 -14.68 -6.07
C ARG A 69 3.37 -13.37 -5.89
N VAL A 70 2.44 -13.05 -6.79
CA VAL A 70 1.51 -11.91 -6.61
C VAL A 70 0.52 -12.20 -5.48
N GLY A 71 0.06 -13.44 -5.29
CA GLY A 71 -0.72 -13.86 -4.14
C GLY A 71 0.03 -13.67 -2.82
N ALA A 72 1.30 -14.08 -2.77
CA ALA A 72 2.18 -13.83 -1.63
C ALA A 72 2.35 -12.32 -1.35
N ALA A 73 2.57 -11.52 -2.40
CA ALA A 73 2.70 -10.06 -2.29
C ALA A 73 1.40 -9.41 -1.79
N PHE A 74 0.25 -9.92 -2.20
CA PHE A 74 -1.07 -9.46 -1.74
C PHE A 74 -1.26 -9.72 -0.25
N LEU A 75 -0.99 -10.92 0.24
CA LEU A 75 -1.05 -11.24 1.67
C LEU A 75 -0.03 -10.42 2.47
N PHE A 76 1.19 -10.30 1.98
CA PHE A 76 2.22 -9.49 2.62
C PHE A 76 1.83 -8.01 2.72
N ALA A 77 1.15 -7.48 1.69
CA ALA A 77 0.62 -6.12 1.71
C ALA A 77 -0.43 -5.90 2.81
N LEU A 78 -1.30 -6.90 3.03
CA LEU A 78 -2.32 -6.89 4.10
C LEU A 78 -1.70 -6.92 5.50
N GLU A 79 -0.51 -7.50 5.66
CA GLU A 79 0.19 -7.62 6.94
C GLU A 79 1.08 -6.42 7.27
N THR A 80 1.60 -5.72 6.25
CA THR A 80 2.67 -4.73 6.43
C THR A 80 2.24 -3.29 6.10
N ALA A 81 1.11 -3.12 5.45
CA ALA A 81 0.69 -1.84 4.89
C ALA A 81 1.72 -1.19 3.95
N MET A 82 2.68 -1.94 3.40
CA MET A 82 3.65 -1.44 2.43
C MET A 82 2.95 -1.08 1.11
N ARG A 83 3.52 -0.11 0.39
CA ARG A 83 3.04 0.24 -0.96
C ARG A 83 3.44 -0.83 -1.96
N ALA A 84 2.65 -1.04 -3.00
CA ALA A 84 2.94 -2.01 -4.06
C ALA A 84 4.37 -1.89 -4.61
N GLY A 85 4.82 -0.67 -4.93
CA GLY A 85 6.17 -0.43 -5.41
C GLY A 85 7.27 -0.72 -4.38
N GLU A 86 6.99 -0.60 -3.09
CA GLU A 86 7.92 -0.96 -2.02
C GLU A 86 8.05 -2.48 -1.90
N ILE A 87 6.95 -3.21 -2.04
CA ILE A 87 6.92 -4.68 -1.99
C ILE A 87 7.69 -5.29 -3.15
N VAL A 88 7.39 -4.87 -4.39
CA VAL A 88 8.06 -5.46 -5.58
C VAL A 88 9.54 -5.08 -5.72
N ASN A 89 9.98 -4.02 -5.02
CA ASN A 89 11.37 -3.60 -5.00
C ASN A 89 12.11 -3.99 -3.71
N LEU A 90 11.45 -4.71 -2.80
CA LEU A 90 12.11 -5.24 -1.60
C LEU A 90 13.14 -6.29 -2.01
N THR A 91 14.35 -6.17 -1.48
CA THR A 91 15.43 -7.12 -1.69
C THR A 91 15.84 -7.79 -0.38
N TRP A 92 16.41 -8.97 -0.44
CA TRP A 92 16.70 -9.79 0.74
C TRP A 92 17.69 -9.13 1.72
N ASN A 93 18.66 -8.37 1.24
CA ASN A 93 19.61 -7.62 2.08
C ASN A 93 18.96 -6.56 2.97
N TYR A 94 17.69 -6.23 2.73
CA TYR A 94 16.89 -5.32 3.57
C TYR A 94 15.88 -6.03 4.45
N VAL A 95 15.90 -7.36 4.50
CA VAL A 95 15.02 -8.19 5.32
C VAL A 95 15.80 -8.82 6.46
N ASP A 96 15.38 -8.58 7.70
CA ASP A 96 15.90 -9.25 8.88
C ASP A 96 14.77 -10.09 9.49
N LEU A 97 14.80 -11.39 9.22
CA LEU A 97 13.78 -12.33 9.71
C LEU A 97 13.88 -12.54 11.23
N THR A 98 15.08 -12.40 11.82
CA THR A 98 15.30 -12.56 13.26
C THR A 98 14.71 -11.38 14.03
N LYS A 99 15.00 -10.15 13.59
CA LYS A 99 14.42 -8.93 14.16
C LYS A 99 13.01 -8.68 13.68
N ARG A 100 12.54 -9.44 12.70
CA ARG A 100 11.24 -9.26 12.03
C ARG A 100 11.06 -7.84 11.52
N THR A 101 11.97 -7.41 10.66
CA THR A 101 11.94 -6.07 10.06
C THR A 101 12.25 -6.10 8.58
N ALA A 102 11.67 -5.16 7.84
CA ALA A 102 12.02 -4.86 6.46
C ALA A 102 12.41 -3.38 6.34
N HIS A 103 13.64 -3.10 5.92
CA HIS A 103 14.14 -1.75 5.73
C HIS A 103 13.83 -1.25 4.31
N LEU A 104 13.35 -0.03 4.19
CA LEU A 104 13.02 0.63 2.94
C LEU A 104 13.91 1.86 2.76
N PRO A 105 15.05 1.74 2.04
CA PRO A 105 16.01 2.84 1.89
C PRO A 105 15.47 4.00 1.06
N LYS A 106 14.54 3.72 0.14
CA LYS A 106 13.87 4.73 -0.69
C LYS A 106 12.37 4.53 -0.62
N THR A 107 11.63 5.60 -0.36
CA THR A 107 10.16 5.59 -0.38
C THR A 107 9.63 6.69 -1.29
N LYS A 108 8.36 6.61 -1.69
CA LYS A 108 7.71 7.65 -2.50
C LYS A 108 7.84 9.06 -1.88
N ASN A 109 7.96 9.14 -0.56
CA ASN A 109 8.07 10.40 0.18
C ASN A 109 9.54 10.82 0.41
N GLY A 110 10.53 10.10 -0.14
CA GLY A 110 11.96 10.42 -0.08
C GLY A 110 12.67 10.04 1.22
N HIS A 111 11.97 9.53 2.25
CA HIS A 111 12.61 9.15 3.52
C HIS A 111 12.65 7.63 3.71
N PRO A 112 13.79 7.11 4.19
CA PRO A 112 13.90 5.71 4.57
C PRO A 112 12.99 5.41 5.76
N ARG A 113 12.53 4.16 5.88
CA ARG A 113 11.85 3.66 7.06
C ARG A 113 12.02 2.17 7.22
N THR A 114 11.83 1.69 8.44
CA THR A 114 11.81 0.26 8.75
C THR A 114 10.39 -0.15 9.12
N VAL A 115 9.90 -1.21 8.50
CA VAL A 115 8.56 -1.77 8.70
C VAL A 115 8.69 -3.01 9.58
N PRO A 116 8.00 -3.07 10.73
CA PRO A 116 7.91 -4.28 11.53
C PRO A 116 7.07 -5.35 10.81
N LEU A 117 7.47 -6.60 10.94
CA LEU A 117 6.80 -7.73 10.30
C LEU A 117 5.98 -8.52 11.32
N THR A 118 4.72 -8.79 10.98
CA THR A 118 3.88 -9.72 11.72
C THR A 118 4.44 -11.15 11.60
N LYS A 119 4.01 -12.08 12.45
CA LYS A 119 4.39 -13.49 12.32
C LYS A 119 4.02 -14.02 10.93
N LYS A 120 2.81 -13.72 10.45
CA LYS A 120 2.34 -14.13 9.11
C LYS A 120 3.17 -13.52 7.97
N ALA A 121 3.61 -12.27 8.09
CA ALA A 121 4.53 -11.67 7.13
C ALA A 121 5.89 -12.40 7.08
N VAL A 122 6.40 -12.82 8.24
CA VAL A 122 7.65 -13.62 8.33
C VAL A 122 7.47 -15.00 7.70
N GLU A 123 6.33 -15.67 7.92
CA GLU A 123 6.00 -16.96 7.29
C GLU A 123 5.98 -16.84 5.77
N ILE A 124 5.35 -15.82 5.23
CA ILE A 124 5.35 -15.53 3.78
C ILE A 124 6.79 -15.35 3.26
N LEU A 125 7.62 -14.60 3.99
CA LEU A 125 9.02 -14.38 3.58
C LEU A 125 9.84 -15.67 3.64
N LYS A 126 9.69 -16.49 4.67
CA LYS A 126 10.33 -17.80 4.75
C LYS A 126 9.92 -18.72 3.60
N HIS A 127 8.68 -18.64 3.17
CA HIS A 127 8.22 -19.38 2.01
C HIS A 127 8.86 -18.86 0.71
N LEU A 128 8.98 -17.54 0.54
CA LEU A 128 9.68 -16.93 -0.60
C LEU A 128 11.20 -17.19 -0.57
N GLU A 129 11.78 -17.41 0.60
CA GLU A 129 13.21 -17.74 0.74
C GLU A 129 13.59 -19.03 0.01
N GLN A 130 12.66 -19.97 -0.17
CA GLN A 130 12.87 -21.20 -0.93
C GLN A 130 13.19 -20.95 -2.42
N ILE A 131 12.79 -19.81 -2.95
CA ILE A 131 13.08 -19.40 -4.34
C ILE A 131 14.10 -18.26 -4.43
N LYS A 132 14.78 -17.96 -3.32
CA LYS A 132 15.81 -16.93 -3.25
C LYS A 132 16.99 -17.27 -4.14
N THR A 133 17.45 -16.32 -4.94
CA THR A 133 18.60 -16.47 -5.82
C THR A 133 19.88 -15.96 -5.16
N ASP A 134 19.82 -14.79 -4.53
CA ASP A 134 20.93 -14.14 -3.84
C ASP A 134 20.40 -13.08 -2.85
N GLU A 135 21.31 -12.51 -2.02
CA GLU A 135 20.93 -11.51 -1.00
C GLU A 135 20.45 -10.17 -1.59
N GLN A 136 20.90 -9.83 -2.78
CA GLN A 136 20.49 -8.60 -3.47
C GLN A 136 19.27 -8.82 -4.36
N GLY A 137 18.86 -10.07 -4.53
CA GLY A 137 17.70 -10.45 -5.32
C GLY A 137 16.40 -9.93 -4.74
N LYS A 138 15.45 -9.64 -5.63
CA LYS A 138 14.10 -9.22 -5.24
C LYS A 138 13.37 -10.34 -4.52
N VAL A 139 12.76 -10.01 -3.38
CA VAL A 139 12.02 -10.97 -2.55
C VAL A 139 10.87 -11.62 -3.30
N PHE A 140 10.02 -10.83 -3.95
CA PHE A 140 8.82 -11.33 -4.62
C PHE A 140 9.05 -11.73 -6.07
N GLN A 141 10.17 -11.36 -6.68
CA GLN A 141 10.51 -11.65 -8.08
C GLN A 141 9.36 -11.35 -9.06
N VAL A 142 8.66 -10.23 -8.83
CA VAL A 142 7.58 -9.70 -9.66
C VAL A 142 7.98 -8.33 -10.18
N GLU A 143 7.86 -8.12 -11.49
CA GLU A 143 8.11 -6.81 -12.08
C GLU A 143 6.98 -5.83 -11.74
N SER A 144 7.36 -4.59 -11.37
CA SER A 144 6.41 -3.56 -10.94
C SER A 144 5.29 -3.31 -11.96
N ARG A 145 5.63 -3.34 -13.27
CA ARG A 145 4.67 -3.17 -14.36
C ARG A 145 3.66 -4.32 -14.48
N ASN A 146 4.01 -5.51 -13.98
CA ASN A 146 3.19 -6.72 -14.13
C ASN A 146 2.27 -6.94 -12.93
N LEU A 147 2.56 -6.35 -11.75
CA LEU A 147 1.81 -6.59 -10.52
C LEU A 147 0.31 -6.34 -10.71
N ASP A 148 -0.05 -5.14 -11.19
CA ASP A 148 -1.47 -4.78 -11.37
C ASP A 148 -2.16 -5.59 -12.46
N ALA A 149 -1.45 -5.96 -13.53
CA ALA A 149 -2.00 -6.78 -14.60
C ALA A 149 -2.30 -8.20 -14.12
N ILE A 150 -1.34 -8.83 -13.41
CA ILE A 150 -1.51 -10.16 -12.83
C ILE A 150 -2.60 -10.12 -11.74
N PHE A 151 -2.62 -9.12 -10.89
CA PHE A 151 -3.65 -8.98 -9.86
C PHE A 151 -5.06 -8.84 -10.45
N ARG A 152 -5.22 -8.06 -11.52
CA ARG A 152 -6.51 -7.98 -12.23
C ARG A 152 -6.95 -9.33 -12.79
N LYS A 153 -6.02 -10.11 -13.36
CA LYS A 153 -6.30 -11.46 -13.83
C LYS A 153 -6.78 -12.37 -12.68
N ILE A 154 -6.05 -12.37 -11.55
CA ILE A 154 -6.45 -13.11 -10.33
C ILE A 154 -7.85 -12.68 -9.88
N LYS A 155 -8.11 -11.39 -9.78
CA LYS A 155 -9.41 -10.84 -9.38
C LYS A 155 -10.54 -11.32 -10.30
N THR A 156 -10.33 -11.30 -11.61
CA THR A 156 -11.31 -11.80 -12.59
C THR A 156 -11.58 -13.30 -12.41
N GLN A 157 -10.53 -14.09 -12.25
CA GLN A 157 -10.64 -15.55 -12.02
C GLN A 157 -11.31 -15.88 -10.68
N ALA A 158 -11.16 -15.00 -9.68
CA ALA A 158 -11.84 -15.13 -8.38
C ALA A 158 -13.32 -14.74 -8.41
N GLY A 159 -13.88 -14.40 -9.58
CA GLY A 159 -15.28 -13.95 -9.72
C GLY A 159 -15.50 -12.53 -9.17
N LEU A 160 -14.44 -11.72 -9.06
CA LEU A 160 -14.46 -10.36 -8.50
C LEU A 160 -14.21 -9.29 -9.56
N ALA A 161 -14.48 -9.60 -10.84
CA ALA A 161 -14.19 -8.67 -11.96
C ALA A 161 -14.84 -7.30 -11.75
N ASP A 162 -16.11 -7.29 -11.36
CA ASP A 162 -16.91 -6.08 -11.15
C ASP A 162 -16.74 -5.45 -9.76
N ALA A 163 -16.01 -6.13 -8.87
CA ALA A 163 -15.70 -5.56 -7.57
C ALA A 163 -14.75 -4.37 -7.73
N ASP A 164 -15.11 -3.23 -7.14
CA ASP A 164 -14.25 -2.04 -7.11
C ASP A 164 -13.11 -2.26 -6.10
N LEU A 165 -12.20 -3.19 -6.44
CA LEU A 165 -11.04 -3.59 -5.65
C LEU A 165 -9.76 -3.47 -6.47
N HIS A 166 -8.75 -2.85 -5.88
CA HIS A 166 -7.42 -2.69 -6.46
C HIS A 166 -6.36 -3.21 -5.50
N PHE A 167 -5.19 -3.60 -6.00
CA PHE A 167 -4.08 -4.03 -5.13
C PHE A 167 -3.77 -2.99 -4.05
N HIS A 168 -3.86 -1.70 -4.38
CA HIS A 168 -3.58 -0.63 -3.41
C HIS A 168 -4.55 -0.59 -2.21
N ASP A 169 -5.75 -1.14 -2.34
CA ASP A 169 -6.72 -1.19 -1.24
C ASP A 169 -6.28 -2.13 -0.10
N THR A 170 -5.31 -3.05 -0.38
CA THR A 170 -4.64 -3.85 0.67
C THR A 170 -4.02 -2.96 1.73
N ARG A 171 -3.43 -1.84 1.33
CA ARG A 171 -2.82 -0.91 2.27
C ARG A 171 -3.85 -0.26 3.19
N ARG A 172 -5.03 0.08 2.67
CA ARG A 172 -6.13 0.59 3.49
C ARG A 172 -6.59 -0.47 4.51
N GLU A 173 -6.78 -1.70 4.05
CA GLU A 173 -7.16 -2.82 4.91
C GLU A 173 -6.12 -3.05 6.01
N ALA A 174 -4.85 -3.11 5.65
CA ALA A 174 -3.74 -3.29 6.58
C ALA A 174 -3.67 -2.15 7.62
N LEU A 175 -3.79 -0.90 7.19
CA LEU A 175 -3.80 0.25 8.11
C LEU A 175 -4.97 0.20 9.09
N THR A 176 -6.15 -0.21 8.63
CA THR A 176 -7.31 -0.38 9.52
C THR A 176 -7.09 -1.49 10.56
N ARG A 177 -6.45 -2.62 10.15
CA ARG A 177 -6.10 -3.71 11.08
C ARG A 177 -5.04 -3.28 12.08
N LEU A 178 -4.02 -2.56 11.63
CA LEU A 178 -2.92 -2.08 12.46
C LEU A 178 -3.35 -0.96 13.42
N ALA A 179 -4.27 -0.08 13.01
CA ALA A 179 -4.80 0.99 13.86
C ALA A 179 -5.49 0.47 15.12
N LYS A 180 -6.00 -0.77 15.10
CA LYS A 180 -6.55 -1.43 16.30
C LYS A 180 -5.49 -1.85 17.32
N LYS A 181 -4.21 -1.88 16.93
CA LYS A 181 -3.09 -2.43 17.73
C LYS A 181 -2.00 -1.40 18.03
N LEU A 182 -1.89 -0.35 17.23
CA LEU A 182 -0.83 0.64 17.31
C LEU A 182 -1.40 2.01 17.61
N SER A 183 -0.62 2.84 18.28
CA SER A 183 -0.93 4.27 18.39
C SER A 183 -0.86 4.95 17.02
N VAL A 184 -1.50 6.12 16.88
CA VAL A 184 -1.44 6.89 15.62
C VAL A 184 0.00 7.26 15.26
N MET A 185 0.84 7.54 16.26
CA MET A 185 2.27 7.88 16.07
C MET A 185 3.08 6.70 15.57
N ASP A 186 2.84 5.50 16.12
CA ASP A 186 3.52 4.28 15.67
C ASP A 186 3.04 3.88 14.28
N LEU A 187 1.74 3.97 14.01
CA LEU A 187 1.19 3.72 12.69
C LEU A 187 1.75 4.69 11.64
N ALA A 188 1.97 5.96 11.99
CA ALA A 188 2.60 6.95 11.12
C ALA A 188 4.04 6.55 10.75
N LYS A 189 4.84 6.10 11.73
CA LYS A 189 6.20 5.59 11.50
C LYS A 189 6.21 4.37 10.59
N VAL A 190 5.37 3.37 10.89
CA VAL A 190 5.26 2.13 10.11
C VAL A 190 4.82 2.40 8.67
N SER A 191 3.78 3.17 8.50
CA SER A 191 3.16 3.45 7.20
C SER A 191 3.89 4.51 6.38
N GLY A 192 4.70 5.37 7.03
CA GLY A 192 5.40 6.50 6.40
C GLY A 192 4.47 7.64 5.99
N HIS A 193 3.40 7.88 6.75
CA HIS A 193 2.60 9.09 6.63
C HIS A 193 3.28 10.24 7.37
N ARG A 194 3.44 11.37 6.69
CA ARG A 194 3.94 12.61 7.30
C ARG A 194 2.83 13.40 7.97
N ASP A 195 1.68 13.42 7.32
CA ASP A 195 0.48 14.07 7.85
C ASP A 195 -0.32 13.03 8.66
N ILE A 196 -0.28 13.20 9.97
CA ILE A 196 -0.95 12.33 10.94
C ILE A 196 -2.47 12.51 10.85
N SER A 197 -2.95 13.69 10.41
CA SER A 197 -4.38 13.95 10.28
C SER A 197 -5.06 12.98 9.32
N ILE A 198 -4.35 12.55 8.28
CA ILE A 198 -4.84 11.53 7.33
C ILE A 198 -5.12 10.20 8.04
N LEU A 199 -4.22 9.79 8.92
CA LEU A 199 -4.40 8.55 9.70
C LEU A 199 -5.52 8.71 10.72
N GLN A 200 -5.49 9.80 11.47
CA GLN A 200 -6.45 10.09 12.52
C GLN A 200 -7.89 10.12 11.97
N ASN A 201 -8.11 10.87 10.90
CA ASN A 201 -9.43 11.02 10.31
C ASN A 201 -9.93 9.77 9.58
N THR A 202 -9.02 8.88 9.14
CA THR A 202 -9.41 7.72 8.32
C THR A 202 -9.48 6.41 9.12
N TYR A 203 -8.61 6.23 10.11
CA TYR A 203 -8.41 4.94 10.80
C TYR A 203 -8.62 4.98 12.30
N TYR A 204 -8.63 6.17 12.91
CA TYR A 204 -8.82 6.39 14.35
C TYR A 204 -10.07 7.24 14.63
N ALA A 205 -11.18 6.92 13.95
CA ALA A 205 -12.49 7.46 14.35
C ALA A 205 -13.01 6.58 15.50
N PRO A 206 -12.81 6.96 16.76
CA PRO A 206 -13.27 6.14 17.89
C PRO A 206 -14.78 6.16 17.96
N ASP A 207 -15.36 5.01 18.32
CA ASP A 207 -16.73 5.00 18.83
C ASP A 207 -16.77 5.79 20.13
N ILE A 208 -17.64 6.78 20.21
CA ILE A 208 -17.80 7.62 21.41
C ILE A 208 -18.16 6.76 22.64
N ALA A 209 -18.91 5.67 22.43
CA ALA A 209 -19.24 4.73 23.50
C ALA A 209 -18.00 3.97 24.00
N GLU A 210 -17.06 3.60 23.12
CA GLU A 210 -15.78 3.00 23.52
C GLU A 210 -14.88 4.01 24.27
N LEU A 211 -14.96 5.30 23.92
CA LEU A 211 -14.21 6.33 24.65
C LEU A 211 -14.79 6.56 26.04
N ALA A 212 -16.11 6.56 26.18
CA ALA A 212 -16.75 6.71 27.47
C ALA A 212 -16.30 5.61 28.47
N GLN A 213 -16.20 4.36 28.03
CA GLN A 213 -15.69 3.25 28.84
C GLN A 213 -14.22 3.38 29.27
N LYS A 214 -13.44 4.25 28.61
CA LYS A 214 -12.03 4.50 28.98
C LYS A 214 -11.87 5.64 29.97
N LEU A 215 -12.95 6.35 30.31
CA LEU A 215 -12.97 7.44 31.28
C LEU A 215 -13.30 6.97 32.68
N ASP A 216 -13.81 5.76 32.84
CA ASP A 216 -14.10 5.07 34.09
C ASP A 216 -12.88 4.23 34.54
#